data_d145e048ad033aa1feebaab1766f3594
#
_entry.id   d145e048ad033aa1feebaab1766f3594
#
_cell.length_a   1.000
_cell.length_b   1.000
_cell.length_c   1.000
_cell.angle_alpha   90.00
_cell.angle_beta   90.00
_cell.angle_gamma   90.00
#
_symmetry.space_group_name_H-M   'P 1'
#
loop_
_entity.id
_entity.type
_entity.pdbx_description
1 polymer ?
#
loop_
_entity_poly.entity_id
_entity_poly.type
_entity_poly.pdbx_seq_one_letter_code
_entity_poly.pdbx_strand_id
1 'polypeptide(L)'
;QYNLNRVKQLAPTAKIVSMVKANAYGHGVKDCLAALSETDAFGVACLEEALEIRELGYKQPITLIEGVFSADEMPIVIEKNIECVVHHTQQMEWLILHKDQYIQKELKVWVKLNSGMNRLGFKIDAIKDIIHQLKAEGFTCVLAMHFANADADHPLNDEQIRQFLDIKNDCAPILASCCNSAAIYKYPELHFDFVRPGIMLYGATPFADRNIHDLDLKPVMTFTAEVIALNQIQAGEAVGYGSNFVADQPMQLAIVSIGYGDGYPRAFPKQNYVAIHGQLTRVVGRVAMDMIAIDVTNLKAEIGTEVELWGTNRLVDDVAEANGTIGYELLCRLSQRPQRKKI
;
A
#
# COMPACT_ATOMS: atom_id res chain seq x y z
N GLN A 1 -10.49 -4.38 -9.66
CA GLN A 1 -10.50 -5.76 -10.23
C GLN A 1 -9.44 -5.95 -11.35
N TYR A 2 -9.23 -4.95 -12.25
CA TYR A 2 -8.22 -5.07 -13.31
C TYR A 2 -6.83 -5.46 -12.77
N ASN A 3 -6.34 -4.72 -11.76
CA ASN A 3 -5.03 -4.98 -11.16
C ASN A 3 -4.96 -6.33 -10.41
N LEU A 4 -6.06 -6.78 -9.80
CA LEU A 4 -6.14 -8.13 -9.22
C LEU A 4 -6.00 -9.21 -10.30
N ASN A 5 -6.65 -9.01 -11.46
CA ASN A 5 -6.51 -9.92 -12.59
C ASN A 5 -5.07 -9.95 -13.13
N ARG A 6 -4.38 -8.80 -13.08
CA ARG A 6 -2.95 -8.74 -13.41
C ARG A 6 -2.10 -9.58 -12.46
N VAL A 7 -2.40 -9.55 -11.16
CA VAL A 7 -1.74 -10.44 -10.17
C VAL A 7 -1.99 -11.92 -10.51
N LYS A 8 -3.24 -12.30 -10.83
CA LYS A 8 -3.59 -13.68 -11.21
C LYS A 8 -2.83 -14.15 -12.44
N GLN A 9 -2.60 -13.28 -13.42
CA GLN A 9 -1.80 -13.59 -14.62
C GLN A 9 -0.32 -13.83 -14.28
N LEU A 10 0.25 -13.00 -13.38
CA LEU A 10 1.66 -13.09 -12.98
C LEU A 10 1.92 -14.29 -12.07
N ALA A 11 0.97 -14.62 -11.19
CA ALA A 11 1.10 -15.68 -10.19
C ALA A 11 -0.07 -16.70 -10.28
N PRO A 12 -0.21 -17.44 -11.39
CA PRO A 12 -1.41 -18.23 -11.68
C PRO A 12 -1.63 -19.42 -10.75
N THR A 13 -0.61 -19.88 -10.06
CA THR A 13 -0.67 -21.04 -9.16
C THR A 13 -0.68 -20.67 -7.67
N ALA A 14 -0.31 -19.44 -7.34
CA ALA A 14 -0.25 -18.97 -5.97
C ALA A 14 -1.60 -18.38 -5.52
N LYS A 15 -1.95 -18.58 -4.25
CA LYS A 15 -3.06 -17.89 -3.60
C LYS A 15 -2.70 -16.42 -3.36
N ILE A 16 -3.68 -15.55 -3.51
CA ILE A 16 -3.48 -14.10 -3.40
C ILE A 16 -3.99 -13.62 -2.04
N VAL A 17 -3.08 -13.06 -1.24
CA VAL A 17 -3.41 -12.33 -0.01
C VAL A 17 -3.40 -10.84 -0.36
N SER A 18 -4.56 -10.29 -0.69
CA SER A 18 -4.68 -8.86 -1.03
C SER A 18 -4.47 -7.98 0.19
N MET A 19 -3.45 -7.13 0.14
CA MET A 19 -3.14 -6.21 1.23
C MET A 19 -4.10 -5.04 1.23
N VAL A 20 -4.94 -4.95 2.26
CA VAL A 20 -5.98 -3.91 2.40
C VAL A 20 -5.83 -3.05 3.66
N LYS A 21 -4.66 -3.13 4.31
CA LYS A 21 -4.31 -2.30 5.47
C LYS A 21 -4.33 -0.81 5.16
N ALA A 22 -4.32 0.03 6.19
CA ALA A 22 -4.39 1.50 6.10
C ALA A 22 -5.58 1.96 5.25
N ASN A 23 -6.78 1.43 5.58
CA ASN A 23 -8.02 1.72 4.86
C ASN A 23 -7.89 1.45 3.35
N ALA A 24 -7.41 0.26 2.99
CA ALA A 24 -7.11 -0.13 1.61
C ALA A 24 -6.18 0.89 0.93
N TYR A 25 -5.03 1.19 1.56
CA TYR A 25 -4.08 2.21 1.08
C TYR A 25 -4.78 3.55 0.78
N GLY A 26 -5.66 3.99 1.68
CA GLY A 26 -6.38 5.24 1.57
C GLY A 26 -7.59 5.27 0.62
N HIS A 27 -7.84 4.17 -0.10
CA HIS A 27 -8.94 4.10 -1.09
C HIS A 27 -10.33 3.90 -0.49
N GLY A 28 -10.39 3.49 0.80
CA GLY A 28 -11.65 3.10 1.44
C GLY A 28 -11.84 1.58 1.39
N VAL A 29 -11.65 0.90 2.51
CA VAL A 29 -11.71 -0.57 2.56
C VAL A 29 -13.07 -1.08 2.11
N LYS A 30 -14.16 -0.46 2.56
CA LYS A 30 -15.54 -0.82 2.20
C LYS A 30 -15.78 -0.91 0.69
N ASP A 31 -15.24 0.06 -0.07
CA ASP A 31 -15.43 0.12 -1.53
C ASP A 31 -14.49 -0.83 -2.26
N CYS A 32 -13.27 -1.02 -1.75
CA CYS A 32 -12.27 -1.88 -2.35
C CYS A 32 -12.57 -3.37 -2.21
N LEU A 33 -13.12 -3.83 -1.08
CA LEU A 33 -13.38 -5.25 -0.83
C LEU A 33 -14.30 -5.87 -1.88
N ALA A 34 -15.31 -5.14 -2.35
CA ALA A 34 -16.20 -5.63 -3.40
C ALA A 34 -15.44 -5.91 -4.72
N ALA A 35 -14.49 -5.04 -5.09
CA ALA A 35 -13.66 -5.21 -6.28
C ALA A 35 -12.58 -6.29 -6.11
N LEU A 36 -12.25 -6.65 -4.86
CA LEU A 36 -11.29 -7.69 -4.48
C LEU A 36 -11.98 -8.99 -4.01
N SER A 37 -13.28 -9.18 -4.30
CA SER A 37 -14.06 -10.35 -3.86
C SER A 37 -13.51 -11.70 -4.35
N GLU A 38 -12.75 -11.69 -5.43
CA GLU A 38 -12.11 -12.88 -6.00
C GLU A 38 -10.70 -13.15 -5.45
N THR A 39 -10.27 -12.46 -4.40
CA THR A 39 -9.01 -12.75 -3.70
C THR A 39 -9.18 -13.98 -2.81
N ASP A 40 -8.07 -14.71 -2.57
CA ASP A 40 -8.09 -15.88 -1.68
C ASP A 40 -8.10 -15.49 -0.20
N ALA A 41 -7.47 -14.36 0.15
CA ALA A 41 -7.39 -13.85 1.52
C ALA A 41 -7.14 -12.34 1.52
N PHE A 42 -7.36 -11.71 2.68
CA PHE A 42 -6.99 -10.33 2.95
C PHE A 42 -5.82 -10.25 3.94
N GLY A 43 -4.94 -9.27 3.75
CA GLY A 43 -3.85 -8.98 4.68
C GLY A 43 -4.02 -7.58 5.27
N VAL A 44 -3.99 -7.49 6.60
CA VAL A 44 -4.16 -6.26 7.38
C VAL A 44 -3.07 -6.10 8.42
N ALA A 45 -2.90 -4.90 8.99
CA ALA A 45 -1.85 -4.64 9.97
C ALA A 45 -2.29 -5.00 11.40
N CYS A 46 -3.51 -4.66 11.79
CA CYS A 46 -4.00 -4.78 13.17
C CYS A 46 -5.38 -5.43 13.24
N LEU A 47 -5.80 -5.76 14.46
CA LEU A 47 -7.08 -6.42 14.73
C LEU A 47 -8.27 -5.57 14.30
N GLU A 48 -8.25 -4.27 14.52
CA GLU A 48 -9.34 -3.36 14.20
C GLU A 48 -9.66 -3.38 12.70
N GLU A 49 -8.63 -3.38 11.84
CA GLU A 49 -8.82 -3.49 10.38
C GLU A 49 -9.45 -4.84 9.99
N ALA A 50 -9.06 -5.93 10.68
CA ALA A 50 -9.65 -7.24 10.45
C ALA A 50 -11.11 -7.30 10.88
N LEU A 51 -11.46 -6.68 12.02
CA LEU A 51 -12.82 -6.61 12.54
C LEU A 51 -13.73 -5.81 11.61
N GLU A 52 -13.26 -4.68 11.07
CA GLU A 52 -13.98 -3.90 10.07
C GLU A 52 -14.36 -4.77 8.85
N ILE A 53 -13.42 -5.57 8.33
CA ILE A 53 -13.68 -6.50 7.20
C ILE A 53 -14.74 -7.53 7.59
N ARG A 54 -14.72 -8.07 8.82
CA ARG A 54 -15.71 -9.02 9.33
C ARG A 54 -17.09 -8.39 9.50
N GLU A 55 -17.17 -7.17 10.00
CA GLU A 55 -18.41 -6.39 10.14
C GLU A 55 -19.05 -6.09 8.78
N LEU A 56 -18.24 -5.87 7.75
CA LEU A 56 -18.69 -5.73 6.36
C LEU A 56 -19.18 -7.06 5.75
N GLY A 57 -19.10 -8.18 6.48
CA GLY A 57 -19.67 -9.48 6.11
C GLY A 57 -18.76 -10.39 5.28
N TYR A 58 -17.52 -10.01 5.01
CA TYR A 58 -16.59 -10.82 4.24
C TYR A 58 -16.07 -12.03 5.04
N LYS A 59 -16.00 -13.21 4.39
CA LYS A 59 -15.67 -14.49 4.99
C LYS A 59 -14.30 -15.03 4.60
N GLN A 60 -13.66 -14.46 3.60
CA GLN A 60 -12.31 -14.86 3.16
C GLN A 60 -11.35 -14.87 4.37
N PRO A 61 -10.34 -15.74 4.38
CA PRO A 61 -9.27 -15.69 5.38
C PRO A 61 -8.70 -14.28 5.50
N ILE A 62 -8.37 -13.88 6.72
CA ILE A 62 -7.68 -12.62 7.01
C ILE A 62 -6.39 -12.96 7.74
N THR A 63 -5.28 -12.34 7.35
CA THR A 63 -3.98 -12.49 8.01
C THR A 63 -3.56 -11.18 8.65
N LEU A 64 -3.34 -11.18 9.98
CA LEU A 64 -2.66 -10.09 10.69
C LEU A 64 -1.16 -10.18 10.41
N ILE A 65 -0.64 -9.28 9.55
CA ILE A 65 0.76 -9.35 9.11
C ILE A 65 1.78 -8.88 10.15
N GLU A 66 1.33 -8.25 11.22
CA GLU A 66 2.10 -7.87 12.39
C GLU A 66 1.79 -8.77 13.60
N GLY A 67 0.82 -9.70 13.44
CA GLY A 67 0.34 -10.56 14.51
C GLY A 67 -0.51 -9.83 15.53
N VAL A 68 -0.76 -10.48 16.67
CA VAL A 68 -1.47 -9.86 17.80
C VAL A 68 -0.52 -9.00 18.63
N PHE A 69 -1.01 -7.90 19.17
CA PHE A 69 -0.22 -7.00 20.01
C PHE A 69 -0.33 -7.32 21.51
N SER A 70 -1.36 -8.05 21.93
CA SER A 70 -1.55 -8.51 23.29
C SER A 70 -2.17 -9.91 23.36
N ALA A 71 -2.06 -10.57 24.51
CA ALA A 71 -2.68 -11.86 24.76
C ALA A 71 -4.20 -11.79 24.65
N ASP A 72 -4.81 -10.67 25.03
CA ASP A 72 -6.27 -10.48 25.06
C ASP A 72 -6.90 -10.45 23.66
N GLU A 73 -6.09 -10.25 22.61
CA GLU A 73 -6.54 -10.31 21.22
C GLU A 73 -6.75 -11.75 20.74
N MET A 74 -6.05 -12.75 21.31
CA MET A 74 -6.10 -14.14 20.85
C MET A 74 -7.48 -14.75 20.81
N PRO A 75 -8.34 -14.62 21.85
CA PRO A 75 -9.71 -15.13 21.79
C PRO A 75 -10.53 -14.51 20.65
N ILE A 76 -10.34 -13.21 20.40
CA ILE A 76 -11.06 -12.47 19.34
C ILE A 76 -10.60 -12.96 17.96
N VAL A 77 -9.31 -13.10 17.77
CA VAL A 77 -8.69 -13.61 16.53
C VAL A 77 -9.28 -14.98 16.17
N ILE A 78 -9.35 -15.88 17.15
CA ILE A 78 -9.89 -17.22 16.96
C ILE A 78 -11.38 -17.19 16.66
N GLU A 79 -12.18 -16.42 17.45
CA GLU A 79 -13.63 -16.26 17.22
C GLU A 79 -13.91 -15.77 15.80
N LYS A 80 -13.18 -14.78 15.35
CA LYS A 80 -13.36 -14.13 14.04
C LYS A 80 -12.67 -14.84 12.87
N ASN A 81 -12.06 -16.00 13.09
CA ASN A 81 -11.31 -16.78 12.07
C ASN A 81 -10.25 -15.92 11.37
N ILE A 82 -9.33 -15.37 12.16
CA ILE A 82 -8.22 -14.54 11.69
C ILE A 82 -6.90 -15.31 11.89
N GLU A 83 -6.07 -15.37 10.86
CA GLU A 83 -4.73 -15.96 10.91
C GLU A 83 -3.71 -14.92 11.40
N CYS A 84 -2.68 -15.38 12.13
CA CYS A 84 -1.67 -14.48 12.69
C CYS A 84 -0.28 -14.76 12.15
N VAL A 85 0.46 -13.69 11.88
CA VAL A 85 1.92 -13.75 11.81
C VAL A 85 2.47 -13.86 13.24
N VAL A 86 3.46 -14.72 13.43
CA VAL A 86 4.26 -14.84 14.65
C VAL A 86 5.69 -14.45 14.33
N HIS A 87 6.26 -13.51 15.08
CA HIS A 87 7.58 -12.96 14.81
C HIS A 87 8.45 -12.77 16.06
N HIS A 88 7.94 -13.12 17.24
CA HIS A 88 8.69 -13.21 18.51
C HIS A 88 8.07 -14.26 19.45
N THR A 89 8.85 -14.69 20.42
CA THR A 89 8.51 -15.82 21.31
C THR A 89 7.21 -15.60 22.09
N GLN A 90 6.95 -14.41 22.58
CA GLN A 90 5.75 -14.11 23.35
C GLN A 90 4.46 -14.32 22.55
N GLN A 91 4.42 -13.94 21.27
CA GLN A 91 3.25 -14.25 20.41
C GLN A 91 3.08 -15.77 20.24
N MET A 92 4.18 -16.49 20.12
CA MET A 92 4.15 -17.96 20.06
C MET A 92 3.57 -18.56 21.34
N GLU A 93 3.96 -18.05 22.52
CA GLU A 93 3.43 -18.50 23.81
C GLU A 93 1.92 -18.24 23.91
N TRP A 94 1.45 -17.08 23.54
CA TRP A 94 0.02 -16.76 23.51
C TRP A 94 -0.75 -17.70 22.57
N LEU A 95 -0.19 -17.97 21.39
CA LEU A 95 -0.78 -18.90 20.43
C LEU A 95 -0.88 -20.32 21.00
N ILE A 96 0.17 -20.84 21.64
CA ILE A 96 0.21 -22.18 22.23
C ILE A 96 -0.82 -22.32 23.36
N LEU A 97 -1.03 -21.29 24.17
CA LEU A 97 -2.06 -21.27 25.21
C LEU A 97 -3.48 -21.49 24.66
N HIS A 98 -3.73 -21.13 23.40
CA HIS A 98 -5.01 -21.25 22.72
C HIS A 98 -5.02 -22.29 21.59
N LYS A 99 -4.04 -23.20 21.57
CA LYS A 99 -3.77 -24.10 20.43
C LYS A 99 -4.98 -24.90 19.98
N ASP A 100 -5.71 -25.52 20.93
CA ASP A 100 -6.81 -26.41 20.60
C ASP A 100 -7.92 -25.69 19.81
N GLN A 101 -8.28 -24.49 20.23
CA GLN A 101 -9.28 -23.67 19.56
C GLN A 101 -8.77 -23.15 18.20
N TYR A 102 -7.49 -22.76 18.12
CA TYR A 102 -6.88 -22.25 16.91
C TYR A 102 -6.80 -23.34 15.82
N ILE A 103 -6.38 -24.54 16.22
CA ILE A 103 -6.26 -25.71 15.34
C ILE A 103 -7.63 -26.21 14.90
N GLN A 104 -8.62 -26.24 15.81
CA GLN A 104 -10.01 -26.61 15.49
C GLN A 104 -10.63 -25.71 14.41
N LYS A 105 -10.18 -24.47 14.32
CA LYS A 105 -10.59 -23.50 13.29
C LYS A 105 -9.79 -23.60 11.99
N GLU A 106 -8.83 -24.54 11.92
CA GLU A 106 -7.92 -24.73 10.75
C GLU A 106 -7.15 -23.46 10.35
N LEU A 107 -6.89 -22.57 11.32
CA LEU A 107 -6.17 -21.31 11.08
C LEU A 107 -4.68 -21.58 10.89
N LYS A 108 -4.07 -20.89 9.92
CA LYS A 108 -2.63 -21.00 9.68
C LYS A 108 -1.84 -20.03 10.55
N VAL A 109 -0.66 -20.46 10.95
CA VAL A 109 0.33 -19.63 11.64
C VAL A 109 1.41 -19.21 10.65
N TRP A 110 1.57 -17.92 10.45
CA TRP A 110 2.57 -17.37 9.55
C TRP A 110 3.85 -17.07 10.32
N VAL A 111 4.84 -17.96 10.24
CA VAL A 111 6.11 -17.82 10.96
C VAL A 111 7.05 -16.93 10.17
N LYS A 112 7.39 -15.78 10.73
CA LYS A 112 8.14 -14.76 10.00
C LYS A 112 9.64 -14.90 10.18
N LEU A 113 10.37 -15.07 9.07
CA LEU A 113 11.82 -15.04 9.00
C LEU A 113 12.30 -13.58 8.86
N ASN A 114 13.22 -13.17 9.73
CA ASN A 114 14.04 -11.98 9.50
C ASN A 114 15.29 -12.38 8.70
N SER A 115 15.20 -12.25 7.40
CA SER A 115 16.27 -12.58 6.45
C SER A 115 17.17 -11.38 6.09
N GLY A 116 17.16 -10.31 6.91
CA GLY A 116 18.03 -9.15 6.70
C GLY A 116 17.33 -7.79 6.64
N MET A 117 16.00 -7.73 6.59
CA MET A 117 15.26 -6.47 6.68
C MET A 117 15.34 -5.83 8.08
N ASN A 118 15.56 -6.63 9.13
CA ASN A 118 15.75 -6.21 10.51
C ASN A 118 14.60 -5.38 11.10
N ARG A 119 13.37 -5.72 10.71
CA ARG A 119 12.15 -5.09 11.21
C ARG A 119 11.36 -6.01 12.14
N LEU A 120 10.93 -7.17 11.66
CA LEU A 120 10.19 -8.19 12.39
C LEU A 120 10.64 -9.58 11.95
N GLY A 121 10.54 -10.57 12.83
CA GLY A 121 10.80 -11.98 12.50
C GLY A 121 11.86 -12.62 13.38
N PHE A 122 11.83 -13.95 13.42
CA PHE A 122 12.86 -14.75 14.04
C PHE A 122 14.13 -14.75 13.20
N LYS A 123 15.28 -14.79 13.86
CA LYS A 123 16.57 -14.92 13.17
C LYS A 123 16.71 -16.33 12.58
N ILE A 124 17.62 -16.46 11.61
CA ILE A 124 17.84 -17.70 10.85
C ILE A 124 18.25 -18.88 11.74
N ASP A 125 18.99 -18.64 12.80
CA ASP A 125 19.43 -19.63 13.77
C ASP A 125 18.31 -20.18 14.67
N ALA A 126 17.26 -19.42 14.90
CA ALA A 126 16.15 -19.78 15.79
C ALA A 126 14.90 -20.29 15.03
N ILE A 127 14.65 -19.85 13.81
CA ILE A 127 13.36 -20.06 13.15
C ILE A 127 13.02 -21.53 12.89
N LYS A 128 14.02 -22.39 12.66
CA LYS A 128 13.80 -23.82 12.42
C LYS A 128 13.17 -24.47 13.64
N ASP A 129 13.73 -24.21 14.83
CA ASP A 129 13.24 -24.78 16.08
C ASP A 129 11.82 -24.28 16.38
N ILE A 130 11.55 -23.01 16.13
CA ILE A 130 10.21 -22.41 16.24
C ILE A 130 9.20 -23.12 15.32
N ILE A 131 9.54 -23.34 14.06
CA ILE A 131 8.68 -24.04 13.12
C ILE A 131 8.45 -25.49 13.56
N HIS A 132 9.50 -26.19 13.96
CA HIS A 132 9.40 -27.58 14.43
C HIS A 132 8.52 -27.67 15.68
N GLN A 133 8.69 -26.77 16.66
CA GLN A 133 7.85 -26.70 17.85
C GLN A 133 6.39 -26.48 17.49
N LEU A 134 6.08 -25.48 16.67
CA LEU A 134 4.69 -25.19 16.25
C LEU A 134 4.07 -26.37 15.50
N LYS A 135 4.80 -27.03 14.62
CA LYS A 135 4.34 -28.26 13.95
C LYS A 135 4.09 -29.41 14.92
N ALA A 136 4.95 -29.58 15.89
CA ALA A 136 4.80 -30.64 16.94
C ALA A 136 3.54 -30.37 17.81
N GLU A 137 3.19 -29.11 18.01
CA GLU A 137 1.94 -28.71 18.68
C GLU A 137 0.69 -28.85 17.79
N GLY A 138 0.85 -29.20 16.49
CA GLY A 138 -0.25 -29.45 15.55
C GLY A 138 -0.62 -28.26 14.64
N PHE A 139 0.11 -27.17 14.69
CA PHE A 139 -0.20 -25.99 13.85
C PHE A 139 0.18 -26.19 12.38
N THR A 140 -0.66 -25.68 11.47
CA THR A 140 -0.33 -25.53 10.07
C THR A 140 0.48 -24.26 9.88
N CYS A 141 1.78 -24.39 9.56
CA CYS A 141 2.71 -23.28 9.44
C CYS A 141 2.88 -22.80 8.00
N VAL A 142 2.97 -21.48 7.83
CA VAL A 142 3.41 -20.80 6.61
C VAL A 142 4.71 -20.07 6.90
N LEU A 143 5.80 -20.43 6.23
CA LEU A 143 7.04 -19.68 6.29
C LEU A 143 6.88 -18.37 5.52
N ALA A 144 7.11 -17.23 6.17
CA ALA A 144 6.97 -15.92 5.55
C ALA A 144 8.22 -15.07 5.73
N MET A 145 8.57 -14.27 4.71
CA MET A 145 9.55 -13.20 4.82
C MET A 145 9.08 -11.93 4.09
N HIS A 146 9.85 -10.86 4.16
CA HIS A 146 9.62 -9.66 3.37
C HIS A 146 10.94 -9.16 2.80
N PHE A 147 10.95 -8.90 1.50
CA PHE A 147 12.11 -8.30 0.84
C PHE A 147 12.35 -6.88 1.32
N ALA A 148 13.61 -6.54 1.53
CA ALA A 148 14.02 -5.17 1.85
C ALA A 148 14.14 -4.30 0.60
N ASN A 149 14.56 -4.89 -0.53
CA ASN A 149 14.94 -4.16 -1.75
C ASN A 149 14.43 -4.87 -3.02
N ALA A 150 13.21 -5.46 -3.01
CA ALA A 150 12.69 -6.13 -4.21
C ALA A 150 12.47 -5.17 -5.39
N ASP A 151 12.31 -3.87 -5.10
CA ASP A 151 12.12 -2.77 -6.04
C ASP A 151 13.41 -2.37 -6.79
N ALA A 152 14.57 -2.84 -6.33
CA ALA A 152 15.87 -2.52 -6.91
C ALA A 152 16.76 -3.76 -7.05
N ASP A 153 17.85 -3.64 -7.82
CA ASP A 153 18.91 -4.63 -7.85
C ASP A 153 19.84 -4.39 -6.67
N HIS A 154 19.79 -5.31 -5.70
CA HIS A 154 20.56 -5.19 -4.48
C HIS A 154 21.06 -6.57 -4.00
N PRO A 155 22.35 -6.72 -3.60
CA PRO A 155 22.93 -8.01 -3.20
C PRO A 155 22.18 -8.70 -2.03
N LEU A 156 21.52 -7.91 -1.15
CA LEU A 156 20.73 -8.46 -0.07
C LEU A 156 19.55 -9.31 -0.58
N ASN A 157 19.04 -9.07 -1.78
CA ASN A 157 17.94 -9.87 -2.32
C ASN A 157 18.34 -11.33 -2.47
N ASP A 158 19.53 -11.60 -3.05
CA ASP A 158 20.03 -12.96 -3.24
C ASP A 158 20.26 -13.66 -1.90
N GLU A 159 20.79 -12.94 -0.93
CA GLU A 159 20.98 -13.46 0.42
C GLU A 159 19.66 -13.76 1.12
N GLN A 160 18.63 -12.89 0.99
CA GLN A 160 17.31 -13.14 1.52
C GLN A 160 16.65 -14.37 0.88
N ILE A 161 16.80 -14.52 -0.45
CA ILE A 161 16.29 -15.68 -1.20
C ILE A 161 16.99 -16.96 -0.72
N ARG A 162 18.30 -16.96 -0.66
CA ARG A 162 19.09 -18.12 -0.21
C ARG A 162 18.66 -18.57 1.20
N GLN A 163 18.63 -17.66 2.16
CA GLN A 163 18.20 -17.96 3.53
C GLN A 163 16.78 -18.52 3.58
N PHE A 164 15.87 -17.93 2.81
CA PHE A 164 14.48 -18.38 2.78
C PHE A 164 14.34 -19.79 2.21
N LEU A 165 15.04 -20.08 1.11
CA LEU A 165 15.05 -21.42 0.49
C LEU A 165 15.66 -22.48 1.39
N ASP A 166 16.76 -22.16 2.08
CA ASP A 166 17.40 -23.08 3.05
C ASP A 166 16.41 -23.47 4.15
N ILE A 167 15.75 -22.49 4.77
CA ILE A 167 14.75 -22.76 5.83
C ILE A 167 13.54 -23.53 5.26
N LYS A 168 13.05 -23.14 4.07
CA LYS A 168 11.93 -23.81 3.42
C LYS A 168 12.22 -25.29 3.17
N ASN A 169 13.43 -25.61 2.71
CA ASN A 169 13.85 -26.99 2.43
C ASN A 169 14.02 -27.80 3.73
N ASP A 170 14.68 -27.22 4.73
CA ASP A 170 14.94 -27.89 6.01
C ASP A 170 13.64 -28.16 6.80
N CYS A 171 12.63 -27.31 6.64
CA CYS A 171 11.34 -27.44 7.33
C CYS A 171 10.25 -28.08 6.46
N ALA A 172 10.59 -28.68 5.32
CA ALA A 172 9.62 -29.31 4.42
C ALA A 172 8.86 -30.48 5.07
N PRO A 173 7.58 -30.72 4.70
CA PRO A 173 6.73 -29.87 3.90
C PRO A 173 6.26 -28.63 4.69
N ILE A 174 6.31 -27.44 4.08
CA ILE A 174 5.84 -26.19 4.66
C ILE A 174 5.28 -25.27 3.57
N LEU A 175 4.15 -24.60 3.86
CA LEU A 175 3.63 -23.54 2.99
C LEU A 175 4.56 -22.32 3.07
N ALA A 176 4.62 -21.53 1.97
CA ALA A 176 5.59 -20.46 1.85
C ALA A 176 5.04 -19.20 1.20
N SER A 177 5.52 -18.02 1.65
CA SER A 177 5.14 -16.72 1.13
C SER A 177 6.27 -15.70 1.29
N CYS A 178 6.83 -15.18 0.20
CA CYS A 178 7.87 -14.15 0.26
C CYS A 178 7.56 -12.92 -0.62
N CYS A 179 6.77 -13.05 -1.68
CA CYS A 179 6.60 -12.00 -2.68
C CYS A 179 5.62 -10.90 -2.25
N ASN A 180 6.11 -9.65 -2.18
CA ASN A 180 5.33 -8.42 -2.19
C ASN A 180 5.09 -7.96 -3.64
N SER A 181 4.51 -6.77 -3.87
CA SER A 181 4.20 -6.26 -5.21
C SER A 181 5.40 -6.25 -6.17
N ALA A 182 6.57 -5.80 -5.72
CA ALA A 182 7.78 -5.77 -6.56
C ALA A 182 8.29 -7.19 -6.86
N ALA A 183 8.36 -8.05 -5.83
CA ALA A 183 8.83 -9.42 -5.99
C ALA A 183 7.92 -10.27 -6.87
N ILE A 184 6.61 -9.98 -6.95
CA ILE A 184 5.68 -10.65 -7.87
C ILE A 184 6.11 -10.46 -9.33
N TYR A 185 6.61 -9.28 -9.69
CA TYR A 185 7.13 -9.04 -11.04
C TYR A 185 8.54 -9.58 -11.24
N LYS A 186 9.40 -9.47 -10.22
CA LYS A 186 10.83 -9.71 -10.38
C LYS A 186 11.24 -11.17 -10.21
N TYR A 187 10.52 -11.93 -9.39
CA TYR A 187 10.88 -13.29 -8.98
C TYR A 187 9.69 -14.26 -9.16
N PRO A 188 9.28 -14.57 -10.40
CA PRO A 188 8.14 -15.48 -10.65
C PRO A 188 8.34 -16.88 -10.07
N GLU A 189 9.58 -17.35 -9.96
CA GLU A 189 9.95 -18.65 -9.36
C GLU A 189 9.76 -18.71 -7.84
N LEU A 190 9.53 -17.57 -7.18
CA LEU A 190 9.36 -17.45 -5.73
C LEU A 190 7.91 -17.22 -5.29
N HIS A 191 6.93 -17.36 -6.17
CA HIS A 191 5.52 -17.14 -5.80
C HIS A 191 5.01 -18.12 -4.77
N PHE A 192 5.49 -19.36 -4.78
CA PHE A 192 5.14 -20.45 -3.87
C PHE A 192 3.62 -20.58 -3.64
N ASP A 193 3.20 -20.79 -2.37
CA ASP A 193 1.79 -20.98 -2.03
C ASP A 193 1.00 -19.67 -1.98
N PHE A 194 1.66 -18.56 -1.58
CA PHE A 194 0.98 -17.27 -1.39
C PHE A 194 1.83 -16.09 -1.88
N VAL A 195 1.18 -15.17 -2.62
CA VAL A 195 1.72 -13.84 -2.93
C VAL A 195 0.93 -12.76 -2.19
N ARG A 196 1.60 -11.65 -1.84
CA ARG A 196 1.02 -10.56 -1.05
C ARG A 196 1.09 -9.22 -1.79
N PRO A 197 0.28 -9.05 -2.85
CA PRO A 197 0.22 -7.77 -3.55
C PRO A 197 -0.37 -6.68 -2.64
N GLY A 198 0.28 -5.51 -2.66
CA GLY A 198 -0.19 -4.29 -2.00
C GLY A 198 -0.40 -3.20 -3.03
N ILE A 199 0.58 -2.32 -3.19
CA ILE A 199 0.48 -1.11 -4.01
C ILE A 199 0.03 -1.37 -5.46
N MET A 200 0.45 -2.47 -6.07
CA MET A 200 0.05 -2.83 -7.42
C MET A 200 -1.47 -3.02 -7.57
N LEU A 201 -2.18 -3.43 -6.51
CA LEU A 201 -3.66 -3.54 -6.53
C LEU A 201 -4.31 -2.16 -6.70
N TYR A 202 -3.65 -1.12 -6.24
CA TYR A 202 -4.14 0.26 -6.25
C TYR A 202 -3.64 1.06 -7.45
N GLY A 203 -2.87 0.42 -8.35
CA GLY A 203 -2.42 1.03 -9.61
C GLY A 203 -1.37 2.10 -9.42
N ALA A 204 -0.47 1.92 -8.46
CA ALA A 204 0.78 2.65 -8.33
C ALA A 204 1.96 1.68 -8.44
N THR A 205 3.12 2.19 -8.87
CA THR A 205 4.30 1.35 -9.09
C THR A 205 5.01 0.99 -7.78
N PRO A 206 5.48 -0.26 -7.62
CA PRO A 206 6.41 -0.60 -6.56
C PRO A 206 7.87 -0.26 -6.89
N PHE A 207 8.17 0.24 -8.11
CA PHE A 207 9.52 0.50 -8.61
C PHE A 207 9.77 1.99 -8.78
N ALA A 208 11.04 2.41 -8.62
CA ALA A 208 11.45 3.77 -8.87
C ALA A 208 11.74 4.05 -10.36
N ASP A 209 12.07 3.03 -11.13
CA ASP A 209 12.51 3.11 -12.53
C ASP A 209 11.48 2.62 -13.57
N ARG A 210 10.30 2.20 -13.12
CA ARG A 210 9.20 1.71 -13.97
C ARG A 210 7.90 2.39 -13.61
N ASN A 211 7.16 2.85 -14.60
CA ASN A 211 5.82 3.38 -14.39
C ASN A 211 4.75 2.27 -14.47
N ILE A 212 3.52 2.63 -14.16
CA ILE A 212 2.40 1.66 -14.13
C ILE A 212 2.04 1.11 -15.50
N HIS A 213 2.35 1.81 -16.60
CA HIS A 213 2.08 1.34 -17.97
C HIS A 213 3.04 0.21 -18.34
N ASP A 214 4.31 0.27 -17.89
CA ASP A 214 5.29 -0.81 -18.06
C ASP A 214 4.88 -2.09 -17.32
N LEU A 215 4.08 -1.94 -16.27
CA LEU A 215 3.59 -3.01 -15.40
C LEU A 215 2.20 -3.54 -15.78
N ASP A 216 1.54 -2.90 -16.76
CA ASP A 216 0.15 -3.15 -17.14
C ASP A 216 -0.79 -3.01 -15.92
N LEU A 217 -0.68 -1.87 -15.22
CA LEU A 217 -1.55 -1.49 -14.11
C LEU A 217 -2.39 -0.26 -14.46
N LYS A 218 -3.51 -0.09 -13.76
CA LYS A 218 -4.39 1.07 -13.90
C LYS A 218 -4.55 1.79 -12.57
N PRO A 219 -4.48 3.14 -12.52
CA PRO A 219 -4.81 3.89 -11.32
C PRO A 219 -6.22 3.53 -10.84
N VAL A 220 -6.38 3.34 -9.54
CA VAL A 220 -7.68 3.05 -8.92
C VAL A 220 -8.31 4.33 -8.38
N MET A 221 -7.48 5.29 -8.00
CA MET A 221 -7.93 6.57 -7.47
C MET A 221 -7.67 7.68 -8.48
N THR A 222 -8.71 8.50 -8.73
CA THR A 222 -8.55 9.84 -9.31
C THR A 222 -8.88 10.85 -8.22
N PHE A 223 -7.91 11.67 -7.84
CA PHE A 223 -8.06 12.71 -6.83
C PHE A 223 -8.23 14.05 -7.54
N THR A 224 -9.41 14.62 -7.40
CA THR A 224 -9.78 15.87 -8.09
C THR A 224 -10.28 16.94 -7.12
N ALA A 225 -10.19 18.17 -7.55
CA ALA A 225 -10.81 19.33 -6.88
C ALA A 225 -11.25 20.34 -7.93
N GLU A 226 -11.96 21.38 -7.52
CA GLU A 226 -12.50 22.38 -8.46
C GLU A 226 -11.82 23.74 -8.30
N VAL A 227 -11.74 24.48 -9.40
CA VAL A 227 -11.35 25.89 -9.41
C VAL A 227 -12.44 26.71 -8.71
N ILE A 228 -12.05 27.48 -7.70
CA ILE A 228 -12.96 28.33 -6.91
C ILE A 228 -12.74 29.82 -7.15
N ALA A 229 -11.61 30.21 -7.72
CA ALA A 229 -11.35 31.62 -8.09
C ALA A 229 -10.34 31.71 -9.22
N LEU A 230 -10.39 32.80 -9.97
CA LEU A 230 -9.43 33.17 -11.02
C LEU A 230 -8.87 34.56 -10.71
N ASN A 231 -7.54 34.69 -10.72
CA ASN A 231 -6.83 35.92 -10.43
C ASN A 231 -5.87 36.25 -11.59
N GLN A 232 -5.85 37.50 -12.02
CA GLN A 232 -4.80 38.02 -12.90
C GLN A 232 -3.75 38.71 -12.06
N ILE A 233 -2.50 38.40 -12.29
CA ILE A 233 -1.35 39.02 -11.62
C ILE A 233 -0.38 39.57 -12.64
N GLN A 234 0.33 40.63 -12.26
CA GLN A 234 1.35 41.27 -13.09
C GLN A 234 2.75 40.75 -12.75
N ALA A 235 3.69 41.01 -13.67
CA ALA A 235 5.10 40.74 -13.38
C ALA A 235 5.53 41.44 -12.08
N GLY A 236 6.26 40.74 -11.22
CA GLY A 236 6.71 41.21 -9.91
C GLY A 236 5.75 40.95 -8.77
N GLU A 237 4.52 40.49 -9.02
CA GLU A 237 3.58 40.11 -7.94
C GLU A 237 3.86 38.72 -7.42
N ALA A 238 3.76 38.58 -6.09
CA ALA A 238 4.03 37.32 -5.39
C ALA A 238 2.77 36.48 -5.18
N VAL A 239 2.93 35.14 -5.09
CA VAL A 239 1.83 34.19 -4.87
C VAL A 239 2.01 33.45 -3.55
N GLY A 240 1.00 33.50 -2.69
CA GLY A 240 0.86 32.69 -1.50
C GLY A 240 1.81 33.01 -0.35
N TYR A 241 1.85 32.11 0.64
CA TYR A 241 2.63 32.32 1.86
C TYR A 241 4.14 32.40 1.62
N GLY A 242 4.76 33.42 2.20
CA GLY A 242 6.20 33.63 2.17
C GLY A 242 6.72 34.15 0.84
N SER A 243 5.82 34.51 -0.10
CA SER A 243 6.17 35.11 -1.40
C SER A 243 7.25 34.31 -2.15
N ASN A 244 7.24 32.98 -2.05
CA ASN A 244 8.26 32.10 -2.63
C ASN A 244 8.18 32.00 -4.16
N PHE A 245 7.05 32.36 -4.72
CA PHE A 245 6.85 32.48 -6.14
C PHE A 245 6.55 33.95 -6.48
N VAL A 246 7.27 34.50 -7.42
CA VAL A 246 7.05 35.84 -7.97
C VAL A 246 6.86 35.70 -9.47
N ALA A 247 5.80 36.29 -10.01
CA ALA A 247 5.52 36.24 -11.42
C ALA A 247 6.60 37.01 -12.22
N ASP A 248 7.14 36.38 -13.23
CA ASP A 248 8.12 36.96 -14.15
C ASP A 248 7.45 37.69 -15.33
N GLN A 249 6.18 37.43 -15.57
CA GLN A 249 5.32 38.01 -16.60
C GLN A 249 3.88 38.04 -16.09
N PRO A 250 2.97 38.78 -16.78
CA PRO A 250 1.54 38.70 -16.47
C PRO A 250 1.04 37.25 -16.55
N MET A 251 0.31 36.79 -15.52
CA MET A 251 -0.18 35.43 -15.42
C MET A 251 -1.64 35.39 -15.03
N GLN A 252 -2.36 34.37 -15.48
CA GLN A 252 -3.64 33.97 -14.94
C GLN A 252 -3.49 32.80 -14.01
N LEU A 253 -3.95 32.97 -12.77
CA LEU A 253 -3.96 31.93 -11.74
C LEU A 253 -5.36 31.38 -11.54
N ALA A 254 -5.47 30.07 -11.36
CA ALA A 254 -6.65 29.45 -10.78
C ALA A 254 -6.34 29.02 -9.33
N ILE A 255 -7.26 29.32 -8.43
CA ILE A 255 -7.24 28.82 -7.04
C ILE A 255 -8.13 27.60 -6.98
N VAL A 256 -7.56 26.49 -6.49
CA VAL A 256 -8.21 25.18 -6.43
C VAL A 256 -8.48 24.82 -4.97
N SER A 257 -9.68 24.28 -4.69
CA SER A 257 -10.18 23.97 -3.34
C SER A 257 -9.59 22.69 -2.76
N ILE A 258 -8.25 22.59 -2.66
CA ILE A 258 -7.52 21.44 -2.14
C ILE A 258 -6.22 21.90 -1.48
N GLY A 259 -5.87 21.31 -0.35
CA GLY A 259 -4.63 21.63 0.35
C GLY A 259 -4.12 20.50 1.22
N TYR A 260 -3.14 20.81 2.10
CA TYR A 260 -2.55 19.78 2.95
C TYR A 260 -3.53 19.26 4.02
N GLY A 261 -4.60 19.98 4.33
CA GLY A 261 -5.70 19.51 5.19
C GLY A 261 -6.49 18.35 4.59
N ASP A 262 -6.44 18.19 3.27
CA ASP A 262 -7.06 17.09 2.52
C ASP A 262 -6.12 15.89 2.33
N GLY A 263 -4.84 16.06 2.68
CA GLY A 263 -3.80 15.06 2.47
C GLY A 263 -2.90 15.35 1.27
N TYR A 264 -3.12 16.47 0.54
CA TYR A 264 -2.23 16.87 -0.55
C TYR A 264 -0.87 17.34 0.02
N PRO A 265 0.29 16.98 -0.56
CA PRO A 265 1.59 17.34 -0.01
C PRO A 265 1.80 18.85 0.07
N ARG A 266 2.39 19.32 1.17
CA ARG A 266 2.71 20.75 1.35
C ARG A 266 4.03 21.13 0.71
N ALA A 267 5.03 20.26 0.77
CA ALA A 267 6.38 20.53 0.33
C ALA A 267 6.68 19.80 -0.98
N PHE A 268 7.22 20.54 -1.94
CA PHE A 268 7.67 20.01 -3.21
C PHE A 268 9.10 20.48 -3.47
N PRO A 269 10.12 19.63 -3.23
CA PRO A 269 11.51 19.91 -3.58
C PRO A 269 11.71 20.15 -5.08
N LYS A 270 10.88 19.50 -5.91
CA LYS A 270 10.83 19.71 -7.38
C LYS A 270 9.54 20.41 -7.76
N GLN A 271 9.47 20.99 -8.96
CA GLN A 271 8.25 21.56 -9.52
C GLN A 271 7.15 20.49 -9.60
N ASN A 272 5.99 20.81 -9.04
CA ASN A 272 4.82 19.95 -9.13
C ASN A 272 3.83 20.42 -10.18
N TYR A 273 3.09 19.47 -10.74
CA TYR A 273 2.09 19.67 -11.78
C TYR A 273 0.77 19.02 -11.40
N VAL A 274 -0.31 19.58 -11.90
CA VAL A 274 -1.67 19.03 -11.88
C VAL A 274 -2.21 19.01 -13.31
N ALA A 275 -3.33 18.34 -13.56
CA ALA A 275 -3.90 18.29 -14.89
C ALA A 275 -5.26 19.00 -14.95
N ILE A 276 -5.48 19.79 -16.01
CA ILE A 276 -6.77 20.37 -16.41
C ILE A 276 -7.07 19.91 -17.84
N HIS A 277 -8.23 19.31 -18.07
CA HIS A 277 -8.61 18.77 -19.40
C HIS A 277 -7.51 17.88 -20.02
N GLY A 278 -6.80 17.11 -19.19
CA GLY A 278 -5.69 16.26 -19.62
C GLY A 278 -4.36 16.98 -19.90
N GLN A 279 -4.30 18.31 -19.72
CA GLN A 279 -3.08 19.09 -19.91
C GLN A 279 -2.43 19.43 -18.57
N LEU A 280 -1.12 19.20 -18.48
CA LEU A 280 -0.36 19.49 -17.25
C LEU A 280 -0.11 20.99 -17.10
N THR A 281 -0.33 21.48 -15.89
CA THR A 281 0.05 22.83 -15.48
C THR A 281 0.72 22.83 -14.11
N ARG A 282 1.58 23.81 -13.88
CA ARG A 282 2.37 23.92 -12.66
C ARG A 282 1.56 24.45 -11.46
N VAL A 283 1.83 23.91 -10.30
CA VAL A 283 1.45 24.49 -9.03
C VAL A 283 2.41 25.62 -8.73
N VAL A 284 1.90 26.80 -8.36
CA VAL A 284 2.70 27.99 -8.06
C VAL A 284 2.49 28.45 -6.62
N GLY A 285 3.55 28.92 -6.00
CA GLY A 285 3.55 29.30 -4.58
C GLY A 285 3.48 28.07 -3.66
N ARG A 286 3.26 28.33 -2.37
CA ARG A 286 3.16 27.28 -1.35
C ARG A 286 1.74 26.72 -1.26
N VAL A 287 1.63 25.41 -1.14
CA VAL A 287 0.36 24.77 -0.81
C VAL A 287 -0.13 25.25 0.56
N ALA A 288 -1.37 25.76 0.60
CA ALA A 288 -2.05 26.18 1.84
C ALA A 288 -2.81 24.97 2.47
N MET A 289 -3.47 25.22 3.61
CA MET A 289 -4.26 24.17 4.27
C MET A 289 -5.41 23.67 3.38
N ASP A 290 -6.09 24.60 2.69
CA ASP A 290 -7.36 24.34 2.04
C ASP A 290 -7.34 24.68 0.54
N MET A 291 -6.23 25.19 0.00
CA MET A 291 -6.15 25.60 -1.39
C MET A 291 -4.74 25.61 -1.97
N ILE A 292 -4.66 25.46 -3.27
CA ILE A 292 -3.44 25.65 -4.08
C ILE A 292 -3.69 26.68 -5.17
N ALA A 293 -2.63 27.36 -5.63
CA ALA A 293 -2.65 28.18 -6.84
C ALA A 293 -1.97 27.42 -7.98
N ILE A 294 -2.53 27.49 -9.18
CA ILE A 294 -1.99 26.87 -10.38
C ILE A 294 -1.95 27.90 -11.53
N ASP A 295 -0.99 27.75 -12.43
CA ASP A 295 -0.83 28.63 -13.61
C ASP A 295 -1.78 28.17 -14.72
N VAL A 296 -2.75 29.01 -15.08
CA VAL A 296 -3.69 28.73 -16.17
C VAL A 296 -3.57 29.74 -17.31
N THR A 297 -2.44 30.44 -17.42
CA THR A 297 -2.22 31.50 -18.42
C THR A 297 -2.52 31.04 -19.85
N ASN A 298 -2.17 29.82 -20.20
CA ASN A 298 -2.35 29.23 -21.52
C ASN A 298 -3.42 28.12 -21.55
N LEU A 299 -4.25 28.05 -20.52
CA LEU A 299 -5.29 27.02 -20.40
C LEU A 299 -6.66 27.66 -20.25
N LYS A 300 -7.68 27.02 -20.80
CA LYS A 300 -9.07 27.41 -20.55
C LYS A 300 -9.50 26.89 -19.19
N ALA A 301 -9.73 27.81 -18.25
CA ALA A 301 -10.23 27.48 -16.93
C ALA A 301 -11.31 28.49 -16.52
N GLU A 302 -12.33 28.01 -15.84
CA GLU A 302 -13.40 28.79 -15.25
C GLU A 302 -13.73 28.26 -13.84
N ILE A 303 -14.50 29.01 -13.05
CA ILE A 303 -14.95 28.50 -11.73
C ILE A 303 -15.74 27.21 -11.93
N GLY A 304 -15.45 26.17 -11.15
CA GLY A 304 -16.00 24.84 -11.29
C GLY A 304 -15.23 23.91 -12.24
N THR A 305 -14.19 24.41 -12.94
CA THR A 305 -13.31 23.52 -13.73
C THR A 305 -12.64 22.49 -12.82
N GLU A 306 -12.76 21.20 -13.19
CA GLU A 306 -12.11 20.10 -12.47
C GLU A 306 -10.59 20.10 -12.72
N VAL A 307 -9.85 19.89 -11.66
CA VAL A 307 -8.38 19.77 -11.62
C VAL A 307 -8.02 18.42 -11.06
N GLU A 308 -7.30 17.60 -11.81
CA GLU A 308 -6.78 16.31 -11.37
C GLU A 308 -5.43 16.52 -10.67
N LEU A 309 -5.38 16.18 -9.38
CA LEU A 309 -4.17 16.24 -8.55
C LEU A 309 -3.28 15.02 -8.79
N TRP A 310 -3.92 13.84 -8.89
CA TRP A 310 -3.36 12.59 -9.43
C TRP A 310 -4.49 11.66 -9.91
N GLY A 311 -4.16 10.79 -10.83
CA GLY A 311 -5.08 9.85 -11.45
C GLY A 311 -4.49 9.29 -12.74
N THR A 312 -5.23 9.43 -13.83
CA THR A 312 -4.83 8.92 -15.15
C THR A 312 -3.90 9.87 -15.90
N ASN A 313 -4.12 11.20 -15.78
CA ASN A 313 -3.35 12.21 -16.52
C ASN A 313 -2.07 12.63 -15.75
N ARG A 314 -2.08 12.50 -14.44
CA ARG A 314 -0.94 12.73 -13.56
C ARG A 314 -0.85 11.58 -12.56
N LEU A 315 0.13 10.70 -12.70
CA LEU A 315 0.25 9.54 -11.83
C LEU A 315 0.60 9.96 -10.40
N VAL A 316 0.08 9.24 -9.40
CA VAL A 316 0.44 9.48 -8.00
C VAL A 316 1.95 9.29 -7.75
N ASP A 317 2.58 8.41 -8.52
CA ASP A 317 4.02 8.16 -8.45
C ASP A 317 4.84 9.37 -8.89
N ASP A 318 4.40 10.09 -9.93
CA ASP A 318 5.03 11.34 -10.36
C ASP A 318 4.90 12.45 -9.31
N VAL A 319 3.73 12.54 -8.66
CA VAL A 319 3.50 13.52 -7.58
C VAL A 319 4.38 13.15 -6.37
N ALA A 320 4.53 11.87 -6.09
CA ALA A 320 5.38 11.37 -5.01
C ALA A 320 6.86 11.69 -5.28
N GLU A 321 7.34 11.47 -6.50
CA GLU A 321 8.69 11.83 -6.90
C GLU A 321 8.96 13.34 -6.74
N ALA A 322 8.03 14.18 -7.21
CA ALA A 322 8.14 15.64 -7.07
C ALA A 322 8.19 16.08 -5.59
N ASN A 323 7.58 15.29 -4.69
CA ASN A 323 7.57 15.53 -3.25
C ASN A 323 8.71 14.85 -2.49
N GLY A 324 9.52 14.03 -3.15
CA GLY A 324 10.63 13.27 -2.53
C GLY A 324 10.16 12.11 -1.65
N THR A 325 9.04 11.48 -2.02
CA THR A 325 8.45 10.32 -1.33
C THR A 325 7.98 9.25 -2.31
N ILE A 326 7.12 8.34 -1.87
CA ILE A 326 6.58 7.22 -2.65
C ILE A 326 5.05 7.27 -2.72
N GLY A 327 4.46 6.71 -3.79
CA GLY A 327 3.01 6.67 -4.00
C GLY A 327 2.24 6.06 -2.82
N TYR A 328 2.82 5.07 -2.13
CA TYR A 328 2.28 4.48 -0.89
C TYR A 328 1.91 5.54 0.16
N GLU A 329 2.83 6.47 0.42
CA GLU A 329 2.62 7.51 1.44
C GLU A 329 1.50 8.45 1.02
N LEU A 330 1.52 8.94 -0.22
CA LEU A 330 0.51 9.88 -0.69
C LEU A 330 -0.90 9.31 -0.65
N LEU A 331 -1.07 8.06 -1.10
CA LEU A 331 -2.36 7.39 -1.07
C LEU A 331 -2.87 7.20 0.37
N CYS A 332 -2.01 6.75 1.29
CA CYS A 332 -2.39 6.50 2.68
C CYS A 332 -2.64 7.79 3.49
N ARG A 333 -2.08 8.93 3.06
CA ARG A 333 -2.20 10.22 3.77
C ARG A 333 -3.49 10.99 3.51
N LEU A 334 -4.31 10.58 2.56
CA LEU A 334 -5.58 11.25 2.31
C LEU A 334 -6.43 11.29 3.56
N SER A 335 -6.87 12.50 3.91
CA SER A 335 -7.72 12.74 5.08
C SER A 335 -9.16 12.27 4.83
N GLN A 336 -10.02 12.42 5.83
CA GLN A 336 -11.45 12.13 5.71
C GLN A 336 -12.25 13.24 5.01
N ARG A 337 -11.64 14.40 4.72
CA ARG A 337 -12.30 15.55 4.08
C ARG A 337 -12.73 15.30 2.63
N PRO A 338 -11.86 14.76 1.75
CA PRO A 338 -12.25 14.44 0.39
C PRO A 338 -13.33 13.36 0.36
N GLN A 339 -14.42 13.65 -0.36
CA GLN A 339 -15.48 12.67 -0.54
C GLN A 339 -15.04 11.57 -1.51
N ARG A 340 -15.15 10.32 -1.09
CA ARG A 340 -14.91 9.17 -1.96
C ARG A 340 -16.19 8.84 -2.73
N LYS A 341 -16.08 8.81 -4.05
CA LYS A 341 -17.17 8.43 -4.96
C LYS A 341 -16.73 7.23 -5.78
N LYS A 342 -17.52 6.18 -5.79
CA LYS A 342 -17.30 5.04 -6.68
C LYS A 342 -17.83 5.38 -8.07
N ILE A 343 -17.01 5.17 -9.10
CA ILE A 343 -17.32 5.38 -10.51
C ILE A 343 -17.33 4.05 -11.27
#